data_344348eebb2357edfc29b9413009b884
#
_entry.id   344348eebb2357edfc29b9413009b884
#
_cell.length_a   1.000
_cell.length_b   1.000
_cell.length_c   1.000
_cell.angle_alpha   90.00
_cell.angle_beta   90.00
_cell.angle_gamma   90.00
#
_symmetry.space_group_name_H-M   'P 1'
#
loop_
_entity.id
_entity.type
_entity.pdbx_description
1 polymer ?
#
loop_
_entity_poly.entity_id
_entity_poly.type
_entity_poly.pdbx_seq_one_letter_code
_entity_poly.pdbx_strand_id
1 'polypeptide(L)'
;RAFWRIRVTEGESARTMSEIVDLHTHILPGMDDGSKSAEMSLEMLRALAQAGVTTVCGTSHYYANQNDTAHFCARRERAVEALRAAMPAGETLPRVLPAAEVAYFPHMEEHRLERLCVEHTRTLLLEMPFAEWTDLQAETVATLALDQKFRVILVHPERFCFSKGNRRKLERLVELPIGLQVNAASLMRWRTRKLSLELLELTDLPLLGSDCHNTTTRPPNLKGGRDIVQRKLGEAFLAQMDENAQRITAPCLAEV
;
A
#
# COMPACT_ATOMS: atom_id res chain seq x y z
N ARG A 1 -22.67 -4.48 -2.16
CA ARG A 1 -22.33 -3.83 -0.85
C ARG A 1 -22.26 -4.83 0.32
N ALA A 2 -21.89 -6.09 0.11
CA ALA A 2 -21.86 -7.08 1.20
C ALA A 2 -20.69 -8.08 1.14
N PHE A 3 -19.69 -7.87 0.31
CA PHE A 3 -18.62 -8.87 0.11
C PHE A 3 -17.57 -8.96 1.24
N TRP A 4 -17.55 -8.01 2.19
CA TRP A 4 -16.50 -7.93 3.22
C TRP A 4 -17.00 -8.07 4.67
N ARG A 5 -18.27 -8.42 4.92
CA ARG A 5 -18.77 -8.71 6.28
C ARG A 5 -18.40 -10.12 6.71
N ILE A 6 -17.18 -10.31 7.22
CA ILE A 6 -16.90 -11.44 8.10
C ILE A 6 -17.40 -11.05 9.49
N ARG A 7 -18.28 -11.87 10.07
CA ARG A 7 -18.74 -11.70 11.45
C ARG A 7 -17.54 -11.74 12.39
N VAL A 8 -17.25 -10.62 13.02
CA VAL A 8 -16.40 -10.59 14.21
C VAL A 8 -17.26 -11.15 15.34
N THR A 9 -16.86 -12.29 15.90
CA THR A 9 -17.40 -12.79 17.17
C THR A 9 -16.94 -11.84 18.26
N GLU A 10 -17.91 -11.28 19.01
CA GLU A 10 -17.65 -10.48 20.21
C GLU A 10 -16.92 -11.34 21.24
N GLY A 11 -15.67 -11.01 21.50
CA GLY A 11 -14.84 -11.66 22.51
C GLY A 11 -13.63 -10.81 22.84
N GLU A 12 -13.67 -10.16 24.00
CA GLU A 12 -12.59 -9.48 24.72
C GLU A 12 -12.05 -8.15 24.19
N SER A 13 -12.62 -7.09 24.72
CA SER A 13 -12.08 -5.73 24.74
C SER A 13 -10.81 -5.66 25.62
N ALA A 14 -9.67 -6.05 25.07
CA ALA A 14 -8.40 -5.44 25.42
C ALA A 14 -8.21 -4.28 24.43
N ARG A 15 -8.07 -3.06 24.92
CA ARG A 15 -7.59 -1.92 24.12
C ARG A 15 -6.15 -2.19 23.69
N THR A 16 -5.97 -3.03 22.69
CA THR A 16 -4.73 -3.09 21.92
C THR A 16 -4.57 -1.73 21.27
N MET A 17 -3.45 -1.05 21.54
CA MET A 17 -3.03 0.14 20.81
C MET A 17 -3.25 -0.15 19.32
N SER A 18 -4.05 0.66 18.64
CA SER A 18 -4.37 0.42 17.23
C SER A 18 -3.08 0.36 16.42
N GLU A 19 -2.81 -0.78 15.79
CA GLU A 19 -1.63 -0.96 14.97
C GLU A 19 -1.74 -0.03 13.76
N ILE A 20 -0.77 0.90 13.59
CA ILE A 20 -0.72 1.80 12.46
C ILE A 20 0.19 1.22 11.40
N VAL A 21 -0.35 0.97 10.23
CA VAL A 21 0.37 0.40 9.08
C VAL A 21 0.62 1.48 8.03
N ASP A 22 1.88 1.65 7.63
CA ASP A 22 2.23 2.37 6.39
C ASP A 22 2.30 1.39 5.23
N LEU A 23 1.29 1.42 4.36
CA LEU A 23 1.14 0.43 3.29
C LEU A 23 2.07 0.63 2.10
N HIS A 24 2.70 1.78 1.99
CA HIS A 24 3.46 2.14 0.79
C HIS A 24 4.71 2.91 1.17
N THR A 25 5.87 2.23 1.11
CA THR A 25 7.16 2.84 1.39
C THR A 25 8.27 2.26 0.49
N HIS A 26 9.23 3.08 0.10
CA HIS A 26 10.43 2.65 -0.62
C HIS A 26 11.61 2.56 0.35
N ILE A 27 11.40 1.78 1.42
CA ILE A 27 12.31 1.72 2.56
C ILE A 27 13.42 0.67 2.40
N LEU A 28 13.27 -0.28 1.46
CA LEU A 28 14.27 -1.33 1.26
C LEU A 28 15.53 -0.77 0.58
N PRO A 29 16.72 -0.94 1.17
CA PRO A 29 17.92 -0.27 0.70
C PRO A 29 18.39 -0.75 -0.68
N GLY A 30 18.66 0.20 -1.59
CA GLY A 30 19.25 -0.07 -2.90
C GLY A 30 18.37 -0.82 -3.89
N MET A 31 17.03 -0.87 -3.66
CA MET A 31 16.11 -1.54 -4.56
C MET A 31 15.70 -0.70 -5.76
N ASP A 32 15.41 0.58 -5.53
CA ASP A 32 14.85 1.52 -6.51
C ASP A 32 15.33 2.97 -6.25
N ASP A 33 14.50 3.97 -6.56
CA ASP A 33 14.77 5.38 -6.28
C ASP A 33 14.49 5.79 -4.82
N GLY A 34 14.07 4.86 -3.98
CA GLY A 34 13.89 5.03 -2.53
C GLY A 34 15.20 5.06 -1.74
N SER A 35 15.20 4.43 -0.58
CA SER A 35 16.38 4.36 0.31
C SER A 35 17.60 3.80 -0.40
N LYS A 36 18.75 4.48 -0.25
CA LYS A 36 20.01 4.10 -0.90
C LYS A 36 20.89 3.19 -0.04
N SER A 37 20.67 3.19 1.28
CA SER A 37 21.47 2.40 2.22
C SER A 37 20.63 1.96 3.42
N ALA A 38 21.15 0.98 4.17
CA ALA A 38 20.50 0.51 5.39
C ALA A 38 20.41 1.63 6.46
N GLU A 39 21.39 2.53 6.51
CA GLU A 39 21.39 3.68 7.43
C GLU A 39 20.22 4.62 7.12
N MET A 40 20.02 4.97 5.83
CA MET A 40 18.88 5.80 5.41
C MET A 40 17.56 5.09 5.71
N SER A 41 17.47 3.78 5.47
CA SER A 41 16.28 2.99 5.82
C SER A 41 15.97 3.06 7.32
N LEU A 42 17.00 2.96 8.17
CA LEU A 42 16.83 3.09 9.64
C LEU A 42 16.36 4.48 10.04
N GLU A 43 16.90 5.54 9.44
CA GLU A 43 16.41 6.91 9.69
C GLU A 43 14.93 7.05 9.33
N MET A 44 14.52 6.50 8.18
CA MET A 44 13.11 6.49 7.77
C MET A 44 12.25 5.67 8.73
N LEU A 45 12.70 4.48 9.17
CA LEU A 45 11.97 3.66 10.16
C LEU A 45 11.82 4.37 11.50
N ARG A 46 12.85 5.07 11.98
CA ARG A 46 12.80 5.88 13.20
C ARG A 46 11.77 6.99 13.10
N ALA A 47 11.73 7.69 11.96
CA ALA A 47 10.74 8.74 11.73
C ALA A 47 9.32 8.18 11.69
N LEU A 48 9.11 7.00 11.10
CA LEU A 48 7.82 6.30 11.11
C LEU A 48 7.44 5.83 12.52
N ALA A 49 8.39 5.27 13.28
CA ALA A 49 8.15 4.88 14.68
C ALA A 49 7.74 6.08 15.54
N GLN A 50 8.41 7.23 15.39
CA GLN A 50 8.07 8.48 16.08
C GLN A 50 6.66 8.99 15.70
N ALA A 51 6.19 8.67 14.50
CA ALA A 51 4.83 8.94 14.04
C ALA A 51 3.79 7.91 14.52
N GLY A 52 4.20 6.91 15.31
CA GLY A 52 3.35 5.86 15.85
C GLY A 52 3.11 4.68 14.91
N VAL A 53 3.82 4.61 13.77
CA VAL A 53 3.72 3.48 12.83
C VAL A 53 4.37 2.25 13.46
N THR A 54 3.67 1.11 13.41
CA THR A 54 4.10 -0.17 13.99
C THR A 54 4.48 -1.19 12.91
N THR A 55 3.93 -1.03 11.71
CA THR A 55 4.21 -1.91 10.56
C THR A 55 4.37 -1.08 9.28
N VAL A 56 5.33 -1.43 8.44
CA VAL A 56 5.54 -0.82 7.12
C VAL A 56 5.60 -1.89 6.03
N CYS A 57 5.02 -1.61 4.87
CA CYS A 57 5.22 -2.41 3.68
C CYS A 57 6.36 -1.81 2.85
N GLY A 58 7.44 -2.58 2.65
CA GLY A 58 8.54 -2.20 1.76
C GLY A 58 8.17 -2.54 0.32
N THR A 59 7.62 -1.57 -0.39
CA THR A 59 6.93 -1.73 -1.69
C THR A 59 7.79 -1.20 -2.84
N SER A 60 9.02 -1.68 -2.96
CA SER A 60 9.91 -1.27 -4.05
C SER A 60 9.28 -1.50 -5.42
N HIS A 61 9.57 -0.59 -6.35
CA HIS A 61 9.07 -0.66 -7.73
C HIS A 61 9.44 -1.97 -8.44
N TYR A 62 8.44 -2.62 -9.01
CA TYR A 62 8.60 -3.73 -9.92
C TYR A 62 8.14 -3.36 -11.34
N TYR A 63 9.08 -3.35 -12.27
CA TYR A 63 8.85 -3.13 -13.70
C TYR A 63 9.19 -4.42 -14.48
N ALA A 64 8.17 -5.08 -15.04
CA ALA A 64 8.33 -6.36 -15.75
C ALA A 64 9.25 -6.29 -16.97
N ASN A 65 9.39 -5.11 -17.59
CA ASN A 65 10.32 -4.88 -18.71
C ASN A 65 11.79 -4.71 -18.28
N GLN A 66 12.07 -4.57 -16.99
CA GLN A 66 13.42 -4.38 -16.46
C GLN A 66 13.92 -5.58 -15.67
N ASN A 67 13.02 -6.34 -15.04
CA ASN A 67 13.36 -7.45 -14.17
C ASN A 67 12.36 -8.58 -14.30
N ASP A 68 12.82 -9.81 -14.32
CA ASP A 68 11.95 -10.94 -14.03
C ASP A 68 11.64 -11.03 -12.52
N THR A 69 10.54 -11.70 -12.18
CA THR A 69 10.06 -11.82 -10.79
C THR A 69 11.07 -12.50 -9.87
N ALA A 70 11.80 -13.52 -10.36
CA ALA A 70 12.76 -14.27 -9.53
C ALA A 70 13.95 -13.38 -9.16
N HIS A 71 14.50 -12.64 -10.12
CA HIS A 71 15.59 -11.70 -9.89
C HIS A 71 15.20 -10.58 -8.94
N PHE A 72 14.02 -9.97 -9.14
CA PHE A 72 13.48 -8.95 -8.24
C PHE A 72 13.35 -9.48 -6.81
N CYS A 73 12.73 -10.64 -6.62
CA CYS A 73 12.55 -11.23 -5.30
C CYS A 73 13.89 -11.54 -4.61
N ALA A 74 14.88 -12.08 -5.34
CA ALA A 74 16.20 -12.34 -4.78
C ALA A 74 16.93 -11.05 -4.35
N ARG A 75 16.79 -9.95 -5.10
CA ARG A 75 17.30 -8.63 -4.70
C ARG A 75 16.58 -8.11 -3.45
N ARG A 76 15.26 -8.23 -3.41
CA ARG A 76 14.44 -7.80 -2.28
C ARG A 76 14.79 -8.56 -0.99
N GLU A 77 14.96 -9.87 -1.06
CA GLU A 77 15.38 -10.71 0.06
C GLU A 77 16.72 -10.22 0.64
N ARG A 78 17.74 -9.98 -0.22
CA ARG A 78 19.02 -9.41 0.22
C ARG A 78 18.89 -8.03 0.86
N ALA A 79 18.03 -7.17 0.32
CA ALA A 79 17.79 -5.83 0.88
C ALA A 79 17.14 -5.91 2.27
N VAL A 80 16.19 -6.83 2.45
CA VAL A 80 15.55 -7.12 3.75
C VAL A 80 16.57 -7.64 4.75
N GLU A 81 17.43 -8.58 4.35
CA GLU A 81 18.51 -9.10 5.22
C GLU A 81 19.48 -8.00 5.63
N ALA A 82 19.93 -7.16 4.67
CA ALA A 82 20.80 -6.04 4.95
C ALA A 82 20.17 -5.04 5.94
N LEU A 83 18.89 -4.74 5.77
CA LEU A 83 18.17 -3.86 6.70
C LEU A 83 18.05 -4.49 8.08
N ARG A 84 17.65 -5.77 8.17
CA ARG A 84 17.57 -6.50 9.45
C ARG A 84 18.91 -6.56 10.19
N ALA A 85 19.99 -6.80 9.47
CA ALA A 85 21.34 -6.84 10.05
C ALA A 85 21.80 -5.48 10.60
N ALA A 86 21.31 -4.38 10.03
CA ALA A 86 21.61 -3.03 10.48
C ALA A 86 20.75 -2.56 11.65
N MET A 87 19.62 -3.23 11.95
CA MET A 87 18.74 -2.84 13.04
C MET A 87 19.43 -3.02 14.40
N PRO A 88 19.49 -1.96 15.24
CA PRO A 88 20.11 -2.07 16.56
C PRO A 88 19.31 -2.97 17.49
N ALA A 89 19.99 -3.81 18.25
CA ALA A 89 19.36 -4.62 19.27
C ALA A 89 18.71 -3.73 20.35
N GLY A 90 17.44 -4.00 20.65
CA GLY A 90 16.68 -3.28 21.70
C GLY A 90 16.01 -1.98 21.24
N GLU A 91 16.20 -1.54 20.01
CA GLU A 91 15.44 -0.42 19.45
C GLU A 91 14.07 -0.89 18.94
N THR A 92 12.98 -0.22 19.36
CA THR A 92 11.63 -0.53 18.88
C THR A 92 11.39 0.19 17.56
N LEU A 93 11.46 -0.56 16.46
CA LEU A 93 11.23 -0.09 15.10
C LEU A 93 10.00 -0.80 14.50
N PRO A 94 9.34 -0.20 13.48
CA PRO A 94 8.24 -0.84 12.79
C PRO A 94 8.65 -2.19 12.17
N ARG A 95 7.75 -3.16 12.22
CA ARG A 95 7.90 -4.41 11.47
C ARG A 95 7.88 -4.12 9.97
N VAL A 96 8.83 -4.66 9.24
CA VAL A 96 8.91 -4.51 7.77
C VAL A 96 8.34 -5.74 7.09
N LEU A 97 7.32 -5.53 6.26
CA LEU A 97 6.71 -6.54 5.39
C LEU A 97 7.20 -6.31 3.95
N PRO A 98 8.03 -7.20 3.39
CA PRO A 98 8.42 -7.10 1.99
C PRO A 98 7.21 -7.21 1.05
N ALA A 99 7.19 -6.35 0.05
CA ALA A 99 6.16 -6.29 -0.99
C ALA A 99 6.77 -5.80 -2.31
N ALA A 100 5.93 -5.47 -3.27
CA ALA A 100 6.29 -4.71 -4.45
C ALA A 100 5.18 -3.71 -4.79
N GLU A 101 5.56 -2.53 -5.26
CA GLU A 101 4.69 -1.70 -6.06
C GLU A 101 4.82 -2.16 -7.51
N VAL A 102 3.81 -2.88 -7.99
CA VAL A 102 3.83 -3.49 -9.32
C VAL A 102 3.28 -2.48 -10.32
N ALA A 103 4.12 -1.99 -11.23
CA ALA A 103 3.65 -1.22 -12.35
C ALA A 103 2.84 -2.10 -13.30
N TYR A 104 1.69 -1.60 -13.76
CA TYR A 104 0.88 -2.30 -14.74
C TYR A 104 1.69 -2.65 -16.00
N PHE A 105 1.55 -3.86 -16.49
CA PHE A 105 2.09 -4.31 -17.76
C PHE A 105 1.07 -5.18 -18.50
N PRO A 106 1.09 -5.20 -19.86
CA PRO A 106 0.16 -6.00 -20.64
C PRO A 106 0.23 -7.49 -20.28
N HIS A 107 -0.92 -8.14 -20.24
CA HIS A 107 -1.07 -9.58 -19.94
C HIS A 107 -0.55 -9.99 -18.55
N MET A 108 -0.50 -9.05 -17.58
CA MET A 108 -0.02 -9.36 -16.23
C MET A 108 -0.87 -10.43 -15.53
N GLU A 109 -2.12 -10.60 -15.93
CA GLU A 109 -3.03 -11.64 -15.45
C GLU A 109 -2.58 -13.07 -15.86
N GLU A 110 -1.67 -13.21 -16.82
CA GLU A 110 -1.08 -14.48 -17.21
C GLU A 110 0.19 -14.82 -16.40
N HIS A 111 0.64 -13.89 -15.54
CA HIS A 111 1.87 -14.03 -14.78
C HIS A 111 1.61 -14.43 -13.32
N ARG A 112 2.63 -15.07 -12.70
CA ARG A 112 2.60 -15.42 -11.28
C ARG A 112 2.99 -14.21 -10.43
N LEU A 113 2.00 -13.52 -9.87
CA LEU A 113 2.19 -12.29 -9.10
C LEU A 113 2.26 -12.53 -7.58
N GLU A 114 2.04 -13.76 -7.10
CA GLU A 114 1.98 -14.09 -5.67
C GLU A 114 3.22 -13.63 -4.91
N ARG A 115 4.40 -13.79 -5.52
CA ARG A 115 5.66 -13.37 -4.90
C ARG A 115 5.87 -11.85 -4.83
N LEU A 116 5.05 -11.07 -5.55
CA LEU A 116 5.06 -9.61 -5.55
C LEU A 116 4.08 -9.01 -4.53
N CYS A 117 3.18 -9.82 -3.99
CA CYS A 117 2.25 -9.42 -2.95
C CYS A 117 2.97 -9.05 -1.63
N VAL A 118 2.25 -8.39 -0.75
CA VAL A 118 2.67 -8.21 0.65
C VAL A 118 2.95 -9.60 1.25
N GLU A 119 4.07 -9.72 1.95
CA GLU A 119 4.58 -10.99 2.49
C GLU A 119 3.48 -11.81 3.19
N HIS A 120 3.37 -13.08 2.82
CA HIS A 120 2.38 -14.05 3.34
C HIS A 120 0.91 -13.67 3.09
N THR A 121 0.62 -12.81 2.13
CA THR A 121 -0.74 -12.41 1.75
C THR A 121 -1.00 -12.59 0.25
N ARG A 122 -2.23 -12.30 -0.17
CA ARG A 122 -2.59 -12.11 -1.58
C ARG A 122 -2.87 -10.64 -1.90
N THR A 123 -2.33 -9.71 -1.12
CA THR A 123 -2.49 -8.26 -1.31
C THR A 123 -1.46 -7.77 -2.31
N LEU A 124 -1.93 -7.34 -3.47
CA LEU A 124 -1.13 -6.82 -4.59
C LEU A 124 -1.29 -5.31 -4.69
N LEU A 125 -0.20 -4.57 -4.53
CA LEU A 125 -0.18 -3.12 -4.77
C LEU A 125 0.11 -2.90 -6.26
N LEU A 126 -0.83 -2.26 -6.95
CA LEU A 126 -0.79 -2.05 -8.40
C LEU A 126 -0.77 -0.57 -8.75
N GLU A 127 0.32 -0.16 -9.42
CA GLU A 127 0.44 1.18 -10.02
C GLU A 127 -0.10 1.16 -11.45
N MET A 128 -1.19 1.88 -11.67
CA MET A 128 -1.75 2.02 -13.02
C MET A 128 -1.02 3.10 -13.83
N PRO A 129 -1.04 3.01 -15.18
CA PRO A 129 -0.45 4.05 -16.02
C PRO A 129 -1.03 5.44 -15.73
N PHE A 130 -0.17 6.47 -15.75
CA PHE A 130 -0.59 7.86 -15.56
C PHE A 130 -1.31 8.46 -16.79
N ALA A 131 -1.36 7.72 -17.89
CA ALA A 131 -2.16 8.05 -19.08
C ALA A 131 -3.63 7.63 -18.90
N GLU A 132 -4.46 7.94 -19.89
CA GLU A 132 -5.84 7.44 -19.93
C GLU A 132 -5.86 5.93 -20.19
N TRP A 133 -6.57 5.19 -19.34
CA TRP A 133 -6.64 3.73 -19.41
C TRP A 133 -7.55 3.26 -20.55
N THR A 134 -7.17 2.17 -21.18
CA THR A 134 -8.07 1.40 -22.06
C THR A 134 -9.07 0.59 -21.22
N ASP A 135 -10.13 0.10 -21.86
CA ASP A 135 -11.07 -0.80 -21.19
C ASP A 135 -10.38 -2.13 -20.84
N LEU A 136 -9.49 -2.63 -21.71
CA LEU A 136 -8.71 -3.84 -21.45
C LEU A 136 -7.86 -3.72 -20.17
N GLN A 137 -7.25 -2.57 -19.90
CA GLN A 137 -6.49 -2.35 -18.66
C GLN A 137 -7.39 -2.42 -17.42
N ALA A 138 -8.61 -1.89 -17.50
CA ALA A 138 -9.58 -2.01 -16.41
C ALA A 138 -10.09 -3.44 -16.25
N GLU A 139 -10.31 -4.16 -17.35
CA GLU A 139 -10.68 -5.59 -17.34
C GLU A 139 -9.59 -6.47 -16.72
N THR A 140 -8.30 -6.22 -17.04
CA THR A 140 -7.17 -6.89 -16.38
C THR A 140 -7.23 -6.73 -14.87
N VAL A 141 -7.47 -5.52 -14.36
CA VAL A 141 -7.61 -5.27 -12.91
C VAL A 141 -8.78 -6.08 -12.32
N ALA A 142 -9.91 -6.13 -13.01
CA ALA A 142 -11.06 -6.92 -12.58
C ALA A 142 -10.76 -8.43 -12.56
N THR A 143 -10.07 -8.96 -13.58
CA THR A 143 -9.64 -10.36 -13.66
C THR A 143 -8.70 -10.72 -12.49
N LEU A 144 -7.73 -9.88 -12.18
CA LEU A 144 -6.85 -10.10 -11.02
C LEU A 144 -7.63 -10.22 -9.71
N ALA A 145 -8.64 -9.36 -9.52
CA ALA A 145 -9.42 -9.34 -8.29
C ALA A 145 -10.45 -10.50 -8.23
N LEU A 146 -11.18 -10.75 -9.32
CA LEU A 146 -12.32 -11.68 -9.32
C LEU A 146 -11.92 -13.12 -9.61
N ASP A 147 -11.08 -13.34 -10.62
CA ASP A 147 -10.73 -14.68 -11.09
C ASP A 147 -9.51 -15.23 -10.35
N GLN A 148 -8.47 -14.42 -10.22
CA GLN A 148 -7.24 -14.82 -9.54
C GLN A 148 -7.27 -14.58 -8.03
N LYS A 149 -8.32 -13.95 -7.50
CA LYS A 149 -8.52 -13.72 -6.06
C LYS A 149 -7.39 -12.93 -5.38
N PHE A 150 -6.70 -12.06 -6.11
CA PHE A 150 -5.84 -11.08 -5.49
C PHE A 150 -6.68 -9.99 -4.80
N ARG A 151 -6.21 -9.53 -3.65
CA ARG A 151 -6.70 -8.30 -3.05
C ARG A 151 -5.94 -7.16 -3.71
N VAL A 152 -6.49 -6.64 -4.81
CA VAL A 152 -5.86 -5.58 -5.58
C VAL A 152 -6.03 -4.25 -4.86
N ILE A 153 -4.92 -3.56 -4.62
CA ILE A 153 -4.90 -2.20 -4.09
C ILE A 153 -4.32 -1.29 -5.18
N LEU A 154 -5.15 -0.41 -5.72
CA LEU A 154 -4.68 0.62 -6.65
C LEU A 154 -3.99 1.71 -5.85
N VAL A 155 -2.68 1.89 -6.08
CA VAL A 155 -1.88 2.87 -5.33
C VAL A 155 -1.98 4.25 -5.95
N HIS A 156 -1.94 5.28 -5.12
CA HIS A 156 -1.97 6.72 -5.44
C HIS A 156 -2.89 7.10 -6.62
N PRO A 157 -4.19 6.71 -6.59
CA PRO A 157 -5.14 6.98 -7.67
C PRO A 157 -5.30 8.46 -7.98
N GLU A 158 -4.94 9.35 -7.08
CA GLU A 158 -4.92 10.80 -7.31
C GLU A 158 -3.94 11.25 -8.38
N ARG A 159 -2.97 10.39 -8.76
CA ARG A 159 -2.00 10.70 -9.83
C ARG A 159 -2.56 10.50 -11.25
N PHE A 160 -3.63 9.73 -11.41
CA PHE A 160 -4.21 9.40 -12.71
C PHE A 160 -5.71 9.71 -12.85
N CYS A 161 -6.39 10.03 -11.76
CA CYS A 161 -7.83 10.37 -11.80
C CYS A 161 -8.14 11.82 -12.23
N PHE A 162 -7.19 12.52 -12.83
CA PHE A 162 -7.46 13.79 -13.52
C PHE A 162 -8.25 13.60 -14.81
N SER A 163 -8.09 12.46 -15.48
CA SER A 163 -8.89 12.08 -16.63
C SER A 163 -10.30 11.67 -16.19
N LYS A 164 -11.32 12.24 -16.85
CA LYS A 164 -12.71 11.81 -16.65
C LYS A 164 -12.92 10.35 -17.07
N GLY A 165 -12.15 9.86 -18.05
CA GLY A 165 -12.18 8.47 -18.50
C GLY A 165 -11.69 7.53 -17.41
N ASN A 166 -10.53 7.82 -16.80
CA ASN A 166 -9.99 7.04 -15.70
C ASN A 166 -10.92 7.07 -14.47
N ARG A 167 -11.50 8.24 -14.16
CA ARG A 167 -12.42 8.37 -13.04
C ARG A 167 -13.65 7.45 -13.19
N ARG A 168 -14.27 7.41 -14.38
CA ARG A 168 -15.42 6.51 -14.65
C ARG A 168 -15.04 5.03 -14.56
N LYS A 169 -13.84 4.66 -15.04
CA LYS A 169 -13.34 3.28 -14.92
C LYS A 169 -13.09 2.91 -13.46
N LEU A 170 -12.48 3.82 -12.71
CA LEU A 170 -12.23 3.62 -11.28
C LEU A 170 -13.54 3.46 -10.50
N GLU A 171 -14.56 4.28 -10.77
CA GLU A 171 -15.89 4.20 -10.15
C GLU A 171 -16.56 2.84 -10.37
N ARG A 172 -16.33 2.19 -11.50
CA ARG A 172 -16.78 0.81 -11.75
C ARG A 172 -15.92 -0.25 -11.05
N LEU A 173 -14.60 -0.03 -11.01
CA LEU A 173 -13.66 -0.95 -10.38
C LEU A 173 -13.85 -1.04 -8.86
N VAL A 174 -14.18 0.05 -8.19
CA VAL A 174 -14.39 0.04 -6.73
C VAL A 174 -15.71 -0.62 -6.30
N GLU A 175 -16.60 -0.96 -7.23
CA GLU A 175 -17.73 -1.86 -6.96
C GLU A 175 -17.27 -3.33 -6.78
N LEU A 176 -16.05 -3.65 -7.20
CA LEU A 176 -15.37 -4.92 -7.00
C LEU A 176 -14.55 -4.89 -5.70
N PRO A 177 -14.01 -6.03 -5.24
CA PRO A 177 -13.19 -6.09 -4.03
C PRO A 177 -11.78 -5.47 -4.24
N ILE A 178 -11.74 -4.20 -4.59
CA ILE A 178 -10.52 -3.44 -4.90
C ILE A 178 -10.39 -2.27 -3.92
N GLY A 179 -9.20 -2.12 -3.33
CA GLY A 179 -8.89 -1.01 -2.44
C GLY A 179 -8.20 0.16 -3.15
N LEU A 180 -8.31 1.33 -2.56
CA LEU A 180 -7.59 2.52 -3.00
C LEU A 180 -6.65 3.00 -1.90
N GLN A 181 -5.34 3.06 -2.21
CA GLN A 181 -4.35 3.64 -1.31
C GLN A 181 -4.00 5.05 -1.80
N VAL A 182 -4.37 6.05 -1.03
CA VAL A 182 -4.05 7.47 -1.28
C VAL A 182 -2.73 7.83 -0.60
N ASN A 183 -1.92 8.70 -1.23
CA ASN A 183 -0.70 9.18 -0.61
C ASN A 183 -0.97 10.27 0.43
N ALA A 184 -0.34 10.16 1.61
CA ALA A 184 -0.43 11.15 2.69
C ALA A 184 -0.03 12.56 2.21
N ALA A 185 1.03 12.66 1.38
CA ALA A 185 1.45 13.93 0.79
C ALA A 185 0.37 14.61 -0.05
N SER A 186 -0.48 13.84 -0.75
CA SER A 186 -1.56 14.37 -1.57
C SER A 186 -2.68 14.98 -0.74
N LEU A 187 -2.96 14.42 0.44
CA LEU A 187 -3.87 15.00 1.43
C LEU A 187 -3.32 16.31 2.02
N MET A 188 -2.01 16.40 2.23
CA MET A 188 -1.37 17.57 2.80
C MET A 188 -1.35 18.76 1.82
N ARG A 189 -1.32 18.51 0.51
CA ARG A 189 -1.32 19.56 -0.52
C ARG A 189 -2.74 20.06 -0.80
N TRP A 190 -2.96 21.37 -0.75
CA TRP A 190 -4.29 21.98 -0.95
C TRP A 190 -4.90 21.68 -2.32
N ARG A 191 -4.07 21.54 -3.37
CA ARG A 191 -4.52 21.30 -4.76
C ARG A 191 -5.05 19.87 -4.97
N THR A 192 -4.51 18.89 -4.28
CA THR A 192 -4.88 17.47 -4.44
C THR A 192 -5.78 16.96 -3.32
N ARG A 193 -5.83 17.68 -2.19
CA ARG A 193 -6.58 17.25 -0.98
C ARG A 193 -8.02 16.87 -1.25
N LYS A 194 -8.74 17.72 -2.01
CA LYS A 194 -10.16 17.46 -2.30
C LYS A 194 -10.34 16.14 -3.02
N LEU A 195 -9.60 15.95 -4.12
CA LEU A 195 -9.62 14.69 -4.89
C LEU A 195 -9.23 13.49 -4.02
N SER A 196 -8.18 13.64 -3.20
CA SER A 196 -7.71 12.56 -2.32
C SER A 196 -8.77 12.13 -1.29
N LEU A 197 -9.50 13.08 -0.69
CA LEU A 197 -10.61 12.78 0.21
C LEU A 197 -11.77 12.09 -0.51
N GLU A 198 -12.16 12.60 -1.69
CA GLU A 198 -13.20 11.98 -2.52
C GLU A 198 -12.85 10.53 -2.92
N LEU A 199 -11.56 10.25 -3.19
CA LEU A 199 -11.11 8.90 -3.53
C LEU A 199 -11.16 7.95 -2.33
N LEU A 200 -10.84 8.44 -1.13
CA LEU A 200 -10.99 7.64 0.11
C LEU A 200 -12.45 7.30 0.40
N GLU A 201 -13.38 8.23 0.14
CA GLU A 201 -14.82 8.00 0.33
C GLU A 201 -15.46 7.16 -0.78
N LEU A 202 -14.77 7.00 -1.93
CA LEU A 202 -15.29 6.29 -3.10
C LEU A 202 -15.29 4.75 -2.92
N THR A 203 -14.42 4.21 -2.09
CA THR A 203 -14.17 2.77 -1.94
C THR A 203 -14.61 2.26 -0.56
N ASP A 204 -15.04 0.99 -0.50
CA ASP A 204 -15.28 0.28 0.77
C ASP A 204 -13.95 -0.16 1.45
N LEU A 205 -12.81 0.00 0.76
CA LEU A 205 -11.48 -0.33 1.27
C LEU A 205 -10.51 0.87 1.13
N PRO A 206 -10.78 1.99 1.85
CA PRO A 206 -9.89 3.14 1.88
C PRO A 206 -8.61 2.82 2.66
N LEU A 207 -7.46 3.27 2.13
CA LEU A 207 -6.14 2.99 2.65
C LEU A 207 -5.22 4.21 2.51
N LEU A 208 -4.19 4.30 3.35
CA LEU A 208 -3.21 5.37 3.32
C LEU A 208 -1.79 4.79 3.23
N GLY A 209 -0.91 5.49 2.52
CA GLY A 209 0.53 5.23 2.49
C GLY A 209 1.31 6.53 2.45
N SER A 210 2.55 6.52 2.95
CA SER A 210 3.41 7.70 2.87
C SER A 210 4.03 7.86 1.48
N ASP A 211 4.30 6.76 0.81
CA ASP A 211 5.08 6.71 -0.42
C ASP A 211 6.46 7.39 -0.21
N CYS A 212 7.04 7.16 0.98
CA CYS A 212 8.30 7.79 1.37
C CYS A 212 9.49 7.10 0.70
N HIS A 213 10.46 7.92 0.25
CA HIS A 213 11.64 7.47 -0.50
C HIS A 213 12.96 7.83 0.19
N ASN A 214 12.92 8.87 1.02
CA ASN A 214 14.11 9.40 1.70
C ASN A 214 13.71 10.26 2.90
N THR A 215 14.67 10.87 3.55
CA THR A 215 14.44 11.72 4.74
C THR A 215 14.28 13.21 4.42
N THR A 216 14.33 13.61 3.14
CA THR A 216 14.38 15.03 2.74
C THR A 216 13.25 15.45 1.77
N THR A 217 13.28 14.97 0.54
CA THR A 217 12.35 15.42 -0.53
C THR A 217 11.02 14.67 -0.55
N ARG A 218 11.06 13.38 -0.16
CA ARG A 218 9.89 12.50 -0.01
C ARG A 218 9.97 11.77 1.34
N PRO A 219 9.92 12.54 2.47
CA PRO A 219 10.10 11.96 3.80
C PRO A 219 8.86 11.20 4.27
N PRO A 220 9.00 10.37 5.32
CA PRO A 220 7.86 9.81 6.04
C PRO A 220 6.90 10.89 6.50
N ASN A 221 5.66 10.83 6.05
CA ASN A 221 4.65 11.87 6.28
C ASN A 221 3.26 11.32 6.62
N LEU A 222 3.17 10.02 6.93
CA LEU A 222 1.90 9.32 7.16
C LEU A 222 1.05 10.04 8.21
N LYS A 223 1.66 10.49 9.30
CA LYS A 223 0.96 11.22 10.39
C LYS A 223 0.22 12.45 9.87
N GLY A 224 0.85 13.25 9.02
CA GLY A 224 0.21 14.45 8.45
C GLY A 224 -1.03 14.14 7.61
N GLY A 225 -0.99 13.04 6.83
CA GLY A 225 -2.16 12.54 6.10
C GLY A 225 -3.26 12.07 7.04
N ARG A 226 -2.92 11.28 8.06
CA ARG A 226 -3.85 10.77 9.09
C ARG A 226 -4.55 11.91 9.84
N ASP A 227 -3.80 12.94 10.24
CA ASP A 227 -4.35 14.12 10.93
C ASP A 227 -5.38 14.86 10.05
N ILE A 228 -5.22 14.84 8.72
CA ILE A 228 -6.18 15.43 7.79
C ILE A 228 -7.42 14.55 7.65
N VAL A 229 -7.25 13.24 7.52
CA VAL A 229 -8.37 12.29 7.47
C VAL A 229 -9.22 12.43 8.74
N GLN A 230 -8.60 12.40 9.92
CA GLN A 230 -9.30 12.54 11.19
C GLN A 230 -10.11 13.83 11.27
N ARG A 231 -9.52 14.96 10.85
CA ARG A 231 -10.20 16.26 10.88
C ARG A 231 -11.31 16.42 9.85
N LYS A 232 -11.23 15.74 8.70
CA LYS A 232 -12.14 15.93 7.56
C LYS A 232 -13.20 14.85 7.45
N LEU A 233 -12.86 13.60 7.75
CA LEU A 233 -13.74 12.43 7.63
C LEU A 233 -14.10 11.83 9.00
N GLY A 234 -13.41 12.25 10.06
CA GLY A 234 -13.70 11.84 11.43
C GLY A 234 -12.84 10.66 11.92
N GLU A 235 -12.88 10.45 13.23
CA GLU A 235 -12.10 9.41 13.91
C GLU A 235 -12.56 8.00 13.52
N ALA A 236 -13.87 7.80 13.36
CA ALA A 236 -14.41 6.49 12.96
C ALA A 236 -13.94 6.06 11.55
N PHE A 237 -13.84 7.01 10.62
CA PHE A 237 -13.31 6.72 9.29
C PHE A 237 -11.82 6.37 9.34
N LEU A 238 -11.05 7.10 10.14
CA LEU A 238 -9.63 6.78 10.33
C LEU A 238 -9.43 5.41 10.97
N ALA A 239 -10.23 5.06 11.98
CA ALA A 239 -10.20 3.74 12.60
C ALA A 239 -10.53 2.62 11.60
N GLN A 240 -11.54 2.82 10.74
CA GLN A 240 -11.84 1.87 9.66
C GLN A 240 -10.66 1.70 8.69
N MET A 241 -9.96 2.78 8.36
CA MET A 241 -8.75 2.69 7.51
C MET A 241 -7.64 1.88 8.19
N ASP A 242 -7.44 2.04 9.49
CA ASP A 242 -6.47 1.27 10.26
C ASP A 242 -6.84 -0.23 10.29
N GLU A 243 -8.09 -0.55 10.55
CA GLU A 243 -8.60 -1.93 10.51
C GLU A 243 -8.45 -2.54 9.11
N ASN A 244 -8.72 -1.77 8.06
CA ASN A 244 -8.51 -2.21 6.69
C ASN A 244 -7.04 -2.54 6.43
N ALA A 245 -6.12 -1.65 6.83
CA ALA A 245 -4.69 -1.84 6.63
C ALA A 245 -4.16 -3.09 7.38
N GLN A 246 -4.57 -3.27 8.63
CA GLN A 246 -4.25 -4.46 9.42
C GLN A 246 -4.76 -5.73 8.74
N ARG A 247 -6.02 -5.74 8.31
CA ARG A 247 -6.65 -6.90 7.67
C ARG A 247 -5.96 -7.33 6.38
N ILE A 248 -5.54 -6.38 5.54
CA ILE A 248 -4.91 -6.71 4.25
C ILE A 248 -3.44 -7.08 4.37
N THR A 249 -2.79 -6.76 5.49
CA THR A 249 -1.42 -7.15 5.82
C THR A 249 -1.33 -8.35 6.75
N ALA A 250 -2.45 -8.83 7.26
CA ALA A 250 -2.50 -10.07 8.02
C ALA A 250 -2.19 -11.27 7.12
N PRO A 251 -1.36 -12.22 7.57
CA PRO A 251 -1.07 -13.44 6.82
C PRO A 251 -2.36 -14.17 6.43
N CYS A 252 -2.45 -14.61 5.17
CA CYS A 252 -3.50 -15.55 4.81
C CYS A 252 -3.24 -16.86 5.57
N LEU A 253 -4.24 -17.33 6.32
CA LEU A 253 -4.18 -18.69 6.86
C LEU A 253 -4.04 -19.61 5.65
N ALA A 254 -2.97 -20.42 5.63
CA ALA A 254 -2.83 -21.45 4.62
C ALA A 254 -4.10 -22.31 4.67
N GLU A 255 -4.82 -22.39 3.56
CA GLU A 255 -5.82 -23.44 3.41
C GLU A 255 -5.06 -24.78 3.52
N VAL A 256 -5.31 -25.50 4.62
CA VAL A 256 -4.74 -26.81 4.91
C VAL A 256 -5.42 -27.84 4.02
#